data_47038c9ec92d2c22430acdb472b43f29
#
_entry.id   47038c9ec92d2c22430acdb472b43f29
#
_cell.length_a   1.000
_cell.length_b   1.000
_cell.length_c   1.000
_cell.angle_alpha   90.00
_cell.angle_beta   90.00
_cell.angle_gamma   90.00
#
_symmetry.space_group_name_H-M   'P 1'
#
loop_
_entity.id
_entity.type
_entity.pdbx_description
1 polymer ?
#
loop_
_entity_poly.entity_id
_entity_poly.type
_entity_poly.pdbx_seq_one_letter_code
_entity_poly.pdbx_strand_id
1 'polypeptide(L)'
;MSPFILTHAQDGQVDIIRASDYVTVSWNYFHDHWKSSLVGNDDKLRDVDWGHLHVTYHHNYWRNEGTRGNAGRFGHQHLYNNLYEDFLYQAIHSRSDNQVLVEANVFKGKTREALSTYGLVIPDDSPNTCVCGDEELDGFANLGASKLILILVLGILLTWISENDFGKAGVNITQVGNFYKAPYKFKLTPLLLVEPLVKLGVGVGKI
;
A
#
# COMPACT_ATOMS: atom_id res chain seq x y z
N MET A 1 28.62 3.26 1.07
CA MET A 1 27.19 3.00 1.26
C MET A 1 26.75 3.93 2.38
N SER A 2 25.99 4.95 2.05
CA SER A 2 25.44 5.85 3.07
C SER A 2 24.47 5.07 3.95
N PRO A 3 24.57 5.09 5.29
CA PRO A 3 23.57 4.47 6.13
C PRO A 3 22.25 5.16 5.85
N PHE A 4 21.16 4.38 5.79
CA PHE A 4 19.81 4.90 5.68
C PHE A 4 19.55 5.88 6.83
N ILE A 5 19.54 7.17 6.54
CA ILE A 5 19.11 8.17 7.51
C ILE A 5 17.60 8.31 7.30
N LEU A 6 16.85 7.38 7.89
CA LEU A 6 15.41 7.54 8.00
C LEU A 6 15.14 8.52 9.16
N THR A 7 14.33 9.52 8.93
CA THR A 7 13.96 10.46 9.99
C THR A 7 12.95 9.79 10.92
N HIS A 8 13.42 9.35 12.09
CA HIS A 8 12.57 8.77 13.14
C HIS A 8 11.75 9.81 13.93
N ALA A 9 12.07 11.08 13.73
CA ALA A 9 11.56 12.15 14.57
C ALA A 9 10.16 12.65 14.20
N GLN A 10 9.61 12.20 13.07
CA GLN A 10 8.29 12.60 12.59
C GLN A 10 7.39 11.38 12.42
N ASP A 11 6.10 11.56 12.69
CA ASP A 11 5.07 10.56 12.44
C ASP A 11 4.74 10.46 10.94
N GLY A 12 3.59 9.92 10.54
CA GLY A 12 3.28 9.65 9.15
C GLY A 12 3.41 10.87 8.21
N GLN A 13 3.77 10.62 6.95
CA GLN A 13 3.78 11.65 5.90
C GLN A 13 2.35 12.00 5.46
N VAL A 14 1.46 10.99 5.42
CA VAL A 14 0.04 11.16 5.11
C VAL A 14 -0.77 10.19 5.97
N ASP A 15 -1.53 10.72 6.91
CA ASP A 15 -2.42 9.95 7.75
C ASP A 15 -3.88 10.30 7.47
N ILE A 16 -4.72 9.27 7.30
CA ILE A 16 -6.14 9.37 7.01
C ILE A 16 -6.88 8.67 8.14
N ILE A 17 -7.52 9.46 9.00
CA ILE A 17 -8.03 9.00 10.29
C ILE A 17 -9.43 9.56 10.57
N ARG A 18 -10.07 9.03 11.62
CA ARG A 18 -11.31 9.56 12.21
C ARG A 18 -12.45 9.69 11.19
N ALA A 19 -12.83 8.56 10.64
CA ALA A 19 -13.93 8.45 9.67
C ALA A 19 -13.77 9.32 8.41
N SER A 20 -12.55 9.78 8.10
CA SER A 20 -12.27 10.41 6.81
C SER A 20 -12.58 9.43 5.69
N ASP A 21 -13.31 9.86 4.68
CA ASP A 21 -13.84 8.92 3.69
C ASP A 21 -13.64 9.41 2.24
N TYR A 22 -13.62 8.46 1.30
CA TYR A 22 -13.50 8.69 -0.14
C TYR A 22 -12.27 9.51 -0.53
N VAL A 23 -11.14 9.26 0.13
CA VAL A 23 -9.87 9.95 -0.11
C VAL A 23 -9.09 9.26 -1.22
N THR A 24 -8.52 10.03 -2.12
CA THR A 24 -7.57 9.55 -3.15
C THR A 24 -6.22 10.18 -2.97
N VAL A 25 -5.19 9.35 -2.88
CA VAL A 25 -3.77 9.74 -2.82
C VAL A 25 -3.09 9.23 -4.08
N SER A 26 -2.66 10.13 -4.95
CA SER A 26 -2.12 9.73 -6.26
C SER A 26 -1.01 10.64 -6.76
N TRP A 27 -0.10 10.07 -7.54
CA TRP A 27 1.02 10.76 -8.19
C TRP A 27 1.96 11.49 -7.23
N ASN A 28 2.07 11.01 -5.98
CA ASN A 28 3.00 11.53 -4.99
C ASN A 28 4.31 10.77 -5.00
N TYR A 29 5.38 11.46 -4.61
CA TYR A 29 6.67 10.86 -4.33
C TYR A 29 6.93 10.94 -2.83
N PHE A 30 6.86 9.79 -2.16
CA PHE A 30 7.20 9.60 -0.75
C PHE A 30 8.61 9.04 -0.68
N HIS A 31 9.46 9.57 0.20
CA HIS A 31 10.82 9.08 0.28
C HIS A 31 11.52 9.39 1.59
N ASP A 32 12.49 8.53 1.91
CA ASP A 32 13.44 8.74 3.01
C ASP A 32 12.78 8.96 4.37
N HIS A 33 11.71 8.21 4.65
CA HIS A 33 10.94 8.35 5.89
C HIS A 33 10.73 7.01 6.59
N TRP A 34 10.47 7.07 7.92
CA TRP A 34 10.31 5.84 8.70
C TRP A 34 8.90 5.26 8.60
N LYS A 35 7.87 6.08 8.73
CA LYS A 35 6.45 5.71 8.68
C LYS A 35 5.71 6.55 7.65
N SER A 36 5.34 5.98 6.52
CA SER A 36 4.87 6.79 5.39
C SER A 36 3.40 7.16 5.50
N SER A 37 2.49 6.20 5.56
CA SER A 37 1.05 6.48 5.54
C SER A 37 0.25 5.54 6.43
N LEU A 38 -0.68 6.09 7.20
CA LEU A 38 -1.56 5.36 8.09
C LEU A 38 -3.03 5.68 7.79
N VAL A 39 -3.85 4.62 7.74
CA VAL A 39 -5.31 4.72 7.62
C VAL A 39 -5.93 4.09 8.87
N GLY A 40 -6.60 4.89 9.71
CA GLY A 40 -7.07 4.46 11.02
C GLY A 40 -5.94 4.37 12.06
N ASN A 41 -5.94 5.28 13.02
CA ASN A 41 -4.79 5.51 13.90
C ASN A 41 -4.81 4.75 15.23
N ASP A 42 -5.95 4.21 15.66
CA ASP A 42 -6.08 3.58 16.97
C ASP A 42 -7.17 2.50 16.94
N ASP A 43 -6.87 1.32 17.50
CA ASP A 43 -7.84 0.21 17.59
C ASP A 43 -9.04 0.54 18.48
N LYS A 44 -8.89 1.46 19.41
CA LYS A 44 -9.98 1.98 20.25
C LYS A 44 -11.00 2.81 19.48
N LEU A 45 -10.68 3.22 18.25
CA LEU A 45 -11.57 4.02 17.40
C LEU A 45 -12.40 3.17 16.44
N ARG A 46 -12.50 1.84 16.68
CA ARG A 46 -13.29 0.95 15.84
C ARG A 46 -14.70 1.48 15.55
N ASP A 47 -15.41 1.94 16.59
CA ASP A 47 -16.78 2.44 16.44
C ASP A 47 -16.89 3.74 15.64
N VAL A 48 -15.78 4.48 15.52
CA VAL A 48 -15.70 5.71 14.73
C VAL A 48 -15.33 5.40 13.28
N ASP A 49 -14.38 4.51 13.08
CA ASP A 49 -13.75 4.28 11.78
C ASP A 49 -14.43 3.18 10.96
N TRP A 50 -15.14 2.25 11.62
CA TRP A 50 -15.81 1.15 10.95
C TRP A 50 -16.89 1.63 9.96
N GLY A 51 -16.80 1.14 8.72
CA GLY A 51 -17.72 1.56 7.64
C GLY A 51 -17.32 2.86 6.95
N HIS A 52 -16.20 3.43 7.34
CA HIS A 52 -15.54 4.59 6.74
C HIS A 52 -14.16 4.23 6.21
N LEU A 53 -13.30 5.21 6.00
CA LEU A 53 -11.92 5.05 5.58
C LEU A 53 -11.79 4.33 4.21
N HIS A 54 -12.67 4.69 3.26
CA HIS A 54 -12.54 4.25 1.87
C HIS A 54 -11.45 5.09 1.19
N VAL A 55 -10.29 4.48 0.98
CA VAL A 55 -9.11 5.20 0.49
C VAL A 55 -8.54 4.53 -0.75
N THR A 56 -8.19 5.33 -1.73
CA THR A 56 -7.53 4.88 -2.94
C THR A 56 -6.11 5.41 -3.02
N TYR A 57 -5.15 4.53 -3.23
CA TYR A 57 -3.77 4.89 -3.52
C TYR A 57 -3.41 4.41 -4.92
N HIS A 58 -3.03 5.31 -5.82
CA HIS A 58 -2.63 4.90 -7.16
C HIS A 58 -1.52 5.77 -7.75
N HIS A 59 -0.66 5.14 -8.54
CA HIS A 59 0.44 5.81 -9.23
C HIS A 59 1.34 6.63 -8.31
N ASN A 60 1.49 6.21 -7.05
CA ASN A 60 2.45 6.80 -6.12
C ASN A 60 3.78 6.05 -6.20
N TYR A 61 4.86 6.74 -5.88
CA TYR A 61 6.18 6.20 -5.73
C TYR A 61 6.63 6.34 -4.29
N TRP A 62 6.86 5.22 -3.63
CA TRP A 62 7.52 5.17 -2.32
C TRP A 62 8.92 4.63 -2.47
N ARG A 63 9.91 5.31 -1.93
CA ARG A 63 11.29 4.91 -2.01
C ARG A 63 12.02 5.14 -0.70
N ASN A 64 12.80 4.12 -0.29
CA ASN A 64 13.63 4.19 0.91
C ASN A 64 12.81 4.54 2.16
N GLU A 65 11.78 3.73 2.40
CA GLU A 65 10.86 3.88 3.51
C GLU A 65 11.10 2.78 4.55
N GLY A 66 10.86 3.09 5.83
CA GLY A 66 10.92 2.09 6.88
C GLY A 66 9.75 1.12 6.76
N THR A 67 8.54 1.65 6.85
CA THR A 67 7.28 0.89 6.85
C THR A 67 6.10 1.77 6.42
N ARG A 68 4.91 1.18 6.32
CA ARG A 68 3.65 1.90 6.08
C ARG A 68 3.60 2.63 4.74
N GLY A 69 3.96 1.97 3.64
CA GLY A 69 3.58 2.45 2.31
C GLY A 69 2.06 2.57 2.19
N ASN A 70 1.36 1.73 2.94
CA ASN A 70 0.01 1.88 3.45
C ASN A 70 -0.16 0.91 4.63
N ALA A 71 -0.45 1.40 5.83
CA ALA A 71 -0.89 0.57 6.94
C ALA A 71 -2.34 0.94 7.29
N GLY A 72 -3.21 -0.04 7.51
CA GLY A 72 -4.64 0.23 7.67
C GLY A 72 -5.31 -0.54 8.79
N ARG A 73 -6.32 0.09 9.41
CA ARG A 73 -7.29 -0.45 10.35
C ARG A 73 -8.70 -0.11 9.90
N PHE A 74 -9.62 -1.05 9.99
CA PHE A 74 -11.08 -0.90 9.82
C PHE A 74 -11.56 -0.39 8.45
N GLY A 75 -10.66 0.08 7.59
CA GLY A 75 -11.00 0.72 6.32
C GLY A 75 -11.11 -0.25 5.15
N HIS A 76 -11.47 0.31 4.01
CA HIS A 76 -11.48 -0.35 2.71
C HIS A 76 -10.55 0.41 1.76
N GLN A 77 -9.44 -0.20 1.41
CA GLN A 77 -8.41 0.49 0.64
C GLN A 77 -8.16 -0.21 -0.70
N HIS A 78 -8.03 0.60 -1.74
CA HIS A 78 -7.68 0.15 -3.07
C HIS A 78 -6.31 0.69 -3.45
N LEU A 79 -5.34 -0.20 -3.62
CA LEU A 79 -3.96 0.12 -3.96
C LEU A 79 -3.65 -0.45 -5.34
N TYR A 80 -3.46 0.42 -6.34
CA TYR A 80 -3.17 -0.04 -7.69
C TYR A 80 -2.16 0.83 -8.41
N ASN A 81 -1.35 0.20 -9.25
CA ASN A 81 -0.33 0.86 -10.07
C ASN A 81 0.66 1.74 -9.29
N ASN A 82 0.95 1.37 -8.05
CA ASN A 82 1.98 2.03 -7.26
C ASN A 82 3.33 1.36 -7.45
N LEU A 83 4.39 2.10 -7.17
CA LEU A 83 5.77 1.62 -7.13
C LEU A 83 6.30 1.71 -5.70
N TYR A 84 6.72 0.57 -5.15
CA TYR A 84 7.33 0.44 -3.83
C TYR A 84 8.79 -0.01 -3.99
N GLU A 85 9.74 0.79 -3.56
CA GLU A 85 11.17 0.50 -3.70
C GLU A 85 11.90 0.70 -2.37
N ASP A 86 12.65 -0.31 -1.94
CA ASP A 86 13.51 -0.26 -0.76
C ASP A 86 12.76 -0.04 0.57
N PHE A 87 11.73 -0.85 0.85
CA PHE A 87 11.09 -0.91 2.16
C PHE A 87 11.87 -1.81 3.13
N LEU A 88 12.12 -1.30 4.33
CA LEU A 88 12.82 -2.06 5.36
C LEU A 88 11.93 -3.14 6.00
N TYR A 89 10.67 -2.84 6.22
CA TYR A 89 9.62 -3.73 6.73
C TYR A 89 8.49 -3.88 5.71
N GLN A 90 7.24 -3.88 6.13
CA GLN A 90 6.09 -4.05 5.26
C GLN A 90 5.83 -2.80 4.41
N ALA A 91 5.69 -2.98 3.11
CA ALA A 91 5.21 -1.91 2.24
C ALA A 91 3.70 -1.70 2.42
N ILE A 92 2.90 -2.78 2.43
CA ILE A 92 1.46 -2.73 2.70
C ILE A 92 1.19 -3.60 3.93
N HIS A 93 0.49 -3.04 4.92
CA HIS A 93 0.13 -3.75 6.13
C HIS A 93 -1.37 -3.57 6.45
N SER A 94 -2.16 -4.61 6.18
CA SER A 94 -3.59 -4.65 6.49
C SER A 94 -3.81 -5.38 7.80
N ARG A 95 -4.35 -4.71 8.80
CA ARG A 95 -4.54 -5.23 10.17
C ARG A 95 -5.87 -4.74 10.75
N SER A 96 -6.27 -5.23 11.91
CA SER A 96 -7.48 -4.80 12.63
C SER A 96 -8.71 -4.72 11.72
N ASP A 97 -9.07 -5.85 11.11
CA ASP A 97 -10.23 -5.96 10.20
C ASP A 97 -10.18 -5.06 8.95
N ASN A 98 -9.04 -4.45 8.65
CA ASN A 98 -8.88 -3.66 7.44
C ASN A 98 -8.93 -4.54 6.19
N GLN A 99 -9.44 -4.03 5.10
CA GLN A 99 -9.58 -4.75 3.84
C GLN A 99 -8.85 -4.02 2.72
N VAL A 100 -7.87 -4.68 2.10
CA VAL A 100 -7.14 -4.10 0.97
C VAL A 100 -7.39 -4.86 -0.32
N LEU A 101 -7.65 -4.12 -1.40
CA LEU A 101 -7.60 -4.61 -2.77
C LEU A 101 -6.29 -4.13 -3.40
N VAL A 102 -5.43 -5.06 -3.81
CA VAL A 102 -4.07 -4.78 -4.28
C VAL A 102 -3.91 -5.29 -5.71
N GLU A 103 -3.77 -4.38 -6.68
CA GLU A 103 -3.76 -4.71 -8.11
C GLU A 103 -2.64 -4.00 -8.88
N ALA A 104 -1.90 -4.74 -9.68
CA ALA A 104 -0.90 -4.21 -10.61
C ALA A 104 0.11 -3.22 -9.97
N ASN A 105 0.54 -3.50 -8.75
CA ASN A 105 1.62 -2.75 -8.09
C ASN A 105 2.97 -3.41 -8.38
N VAL A 106 4.04 -2.62 -8.28
CA VAL A 106 5.42 -3.08 -8.47
C VAL A 106 6.19 -2.92 -7.17
N PHE A 107 6.80 -4.01 -6.70
CA PHE A 107 7.65 -4.04 -5.51
C PHE A 107 9.06 -4.42 -5.93
N LYS A 108 10.06 -3.66 -5.53
CA LYS A 108 11.43 -3.87 -5.97
C LYS A 108 12.50 -3.46 -4.97
N GLY A 109 13.74 -3.57 -5.40
CA GLY A 109 14.90 -3.19 -4.62
C GLY A 109 15.12 -4.10 -3.42
N LYS A 110 15.27 -3.50 -2.24
CA LYS A 110 15.46 -4.19 -0.95
C LYS A 110 14.17 -4.36 -0.17
N THR A 111 13.02 -4.14 -0.79
CA THR A 111 11.71 -4.34 -0.14
C THR A 111 11.65 -5.76 0.42
N ARG A 112 11.53 -5.87 1.74
CA ARG A 112 11.54 -7.17 2.43
C ARG A 112 10.19 -7.86 2.36
N GLU A 113 9.13 -7.11 2.58
CA GLU A 113 7.76 -7.62 2.62
C GLU A 113 6.83 -6.67 1.86
N ALA A 114 6.22 -7.18 0.80
CA ALA A 114 5.32 -6.40 -0.04
C ALA A 114 3.98 -6.17 0.63
N LEU A 115 3.45 -7.22 1.26
CA LEU A 115 2.09 -7.24 1.81
C LEU A 115 2.00 -8.20 2.98
N SER A 116 1.41 -7.71 4.09
CA SER A 116 1.06 -8.49 5.27
C SER A 116 -0.38 -8.25 5.68
N THR A 117 -1.00 -9.28 6.24
CA THR A 117 -2.32 -9.16 6.86
C THR A 117 -2.33 -9.56 8.34
N TYR A 118 -1.21 -9.99 8.91
CA TYR A 118 -1.14 -10.33 10.33
C TYR A 118 -1.23 -9.08 11.22
N GLY A 119 -1.90 -9.21 12.37
CA GLY A 119 -2.13 -8.10 13.29
C GLY A 119 -0.93 -7.74 14.17
N LEU A 120 0.12 -8.57 14.19
CA LEU A 120 1.31 -8.29 14.99
C LEU A 120 2.01 -7.01 14.53
N VAL A 121 2.11 -6.04 15.43
CA VAL A 121 2.83 -4.78 15.21
C VAL A 121 4.22 -4.90 15.80
N ILE A 122 5.24 -4.72 14.96
CA ILE A 122 6.61 -4.69 15.41
C ILE A 122 6.83 -3.40 16.22
N PRO A 123 7.59 -3.43 17.35
CA PRO A 123 7.82 -2.25 18.18
C PRO A 123 8.28 -1.01 17.39
N ASP A 124 9.12 -1.21 16.39
CA ASP A 124 9.61 -0.12 15.52
C ASP A 124 8.53 0.43 14.56
N ASP A 125 7.47 -0.32 14.31
CA ASP A 125 6.31 0.10 13.50
C ASP A 125 5.22 0.74 14.37
N SER A 126 5.26 0.56 15.67
CA SER A 126 4.30 1.14 16.61
C SER A 126 4.82 2.45 17.21
N PRO A 127 3.97 3.47 17.41
CA PRO A 127 4.30 4.63 18.23
C PRO A 127 4.42 4.25 19.72
N ASN A 128 3.87 3.11 20.12
CA ASN A 128 3.95 2.60 21.46
C ASN A 128 5.28 1.87 21.66
N THR A 129 6.09 2.34 22.57
CA THR A 129 7.35 1.69 22.95
C THR A 129 7.15 0.44 23.82
N CYS A 130 5.92 0.12 24.15
CA CYS A 130 5.55 -1.03 24.95
C CYS A 130 5.18 -2.20 24.02
N VAL A 131 5.85 -3.32 24.20
CA VAL A 131 5.52 -4.60 23.55
C VAL A 131 4.25 -5.24 24.14
N CYS A 132 3.69 -4.61 25.16
CA CYS A 132 2.55 -5.14 25.90
C CYS A 132 1.23 -4.85 25.17
N GLY A 133 0.70 -5.83 24.49
CA GLY A 133 -0.67 -5.82 23.99
C GLY A 133 -0.89 -5.17 22.63
N ASP A 134 0.13 -5.06 21.82
CA ASP A 134 0.00 -4.58 20.42
C ASP A 134 -0.33 -5.74 19.45
N GLU A 135 -0.94 -6.79 19.94
CA GLU A 135 -1.56 -7.81 19.10
C GLU A 135 -2.89 -7.26 18.59
N GLU A 136 -2.84 -6.66 17.43
CA GLU A 136 -4.03 -6.25 16.71
C GLU A 136 -4.65 -7.47 16.01
N LEU A 137 -5.91 -7.38 15.63
CA LEU A 137 -6.54 -8.39 14.80
C LEU A 137 -5.92 -8.38 13.39
N ASP A 138 -5.92 -9.54 12.75
CA ASP A 138 -5.53 -9.64 11.34
C ASP A 138 -6.47 -8.80 10.46
N GLY A 139 -5.91 -8.28 9.39
CA GLY A 139 -6.67 -7.69 8.30
C GLY A 139 -6.88 -8.67 7.16
N PHE A 140 -7.40 -8.18 6.05
CA PHE A 140 -7.74 -8.97 4.88
C PHE A 140 -7.07 -8.38 3.63
N ALA A 141 -6.69 -9.26 2.69
CA ALA A 141 -6.20 -8.84 1.40
C ALA A 141 -6.90 -9.58 0.25
N ASN A 142 -7.22 -8.82 -0.79
CA ASN A 142 -7.66 -9.30 -2.08
C ASN A 142 -6.61 -8.87 -3.13
N LEU A 143 -6.05 -9.83 -3.85
CA LEU A 143 -5.03 -9.55 -4.88
C LEU A 143 -5.64 -9.19 -6.24
N GLY A 144 -6.95 -8.98 -6.28
CA GLY A 144 -7.66 -8.74 -7.53
C GLY A 144 -7.81 -10.01 -8.37
N ALA A 145 -8.51 -9.89 -9.46
CA ALA A 145 -8.56 -10.96 -10.46
C ALA A 145 -7.49 -10.71 -11.51
N SER A 146 -6.71 -11.73 -11.83
CA SER A 146 -5.80 -11.69 -12.97
C SER A 146 -6.59 -11.34 -14.23
N LYS A 147 -6.40 -10.13 -14.76
CA LYS A 147 -7.06 -9.67 -15.97
C LYS A 147 -6.10 -9.76 -17.13
N LEU A 148 -6.48 -10.49 -18.15
CA LEU A 148 -5.79 -10.49 -19.42
C LEU A 148 -6.09 -9.18 -20.14
N ILE A 149 -5.11 -8.30 -20.24
CA ILE A 149 -5.24 -7.06 -21.01
C ILE A 149 -4.63 -7.34 -22.39
N LEU A 150 -5.48 -7.30 -23.42
CA LEU A 150 -5.06 -7.44 -24.81
C LEU A 150 -4.77 -6.04 -25.37
N ILE A 151 -3.53 -5.79 -25.74
CA ILE A 151 -3.13 -4.54 -26.41
C ILE A 151 -2.62 -4.87 -27.79
N LEU A 152 -3.22 -4.28 -28.80
CA LEU A 152 -2.75 -4.36 -30.18
C LEU A 152 -1.81 -3.19 -30.45
N VAL A 153 -0.51 -3.47 -30.59
CA VAL A 153 0.49 -2.46 -30.95
C VAL A 153 1.17 -2.89 -32.23
N LEU A 154 1.09 -2.07 -33.27
CA LEU A 154 1.69 -2.33 -34.58
C LEU A 154 1.32 -3.70 -35.18
N GLY A 155 0.08 -4.16 -34.97
CA GLY A 155 -0.37 -5.47 -35.44
C GLY A 155 0.08 -6.67 -34.59
N ILE A 156 0.81 -6.45 -33.49
CA ILE A 156 1.23 -7.48 -32.55
C ILE A 156 0.27 -7.48 -31.37
N LEU A 157 -0.31 -8.64 -31.08
CA LEU A 157 -1.15 -8.85 -29.90
C LEU A 157 -0.24 -9.07 -28.68
N LEU A 158 -0.19 -8.08 -27.81
CA LEU A 158 0.51 -8.20 -26.53
C LEU A 158 -0.50 -8.58 -25.44
N THR A 159 -0.25 -9.68 -24.77
CA THR A 159 -1.03 -10.13 -23.63
C THR A 159 -0.36 -9.66 -22.34
N TRP A 160 -1.13 -9.00 -21.47
CA TRP A 160 -0.65 -8.52 -20.19
C TRP A 160 -1.53 -9.09 -19.07
N ILE A 161 -0.91 -9.51 -18.00
CA ILE A 161 -1.60 -9.92 -16.79
C ILE A 161 -1.52 -8.77 -15.81
N SER A 162 -2.64 -8.40 -15.20
CA SER A 162 -2.72 -7.33 -14.18
C SER A 162 -2.40 -7.85 -12.77
N GLU A 163 -1.44 -8.76 -12.67
CA GLU A 163 -0.95 -9.25 -11.39
C GLU A 163 0.00 -8.22 -10.76
N ASN A 164 0.18 -8.32 -9.44
CA ASN A 164 1.21 -7.54 -8.77
C ASN A 164 2.59 -8.15 -9.10
N ASP A 165 3.61 -7.30 -9.29
CA ASP A 165 4.99 -7.73 -9.34
C ASP A 165 5.61 -7.59 -7.94
N PHE A 166 5.63 -8.67 -7.19
CA PHE A 166 6.23 -8.71 -5.86
C PHE A 166 7.75 -8.81 -5.87
N GLY A 167 8.37 -9.04 -7.02
CA GLY A 167 9.81 -9.21 -7.14
C GLY A 167 10.34 -10.29 -6.20
N LYS A 168 11.16 -9.89 -5.21
CA LYS A 168 11.70 -10.77 -4.17
C LYS A 168 11.09 -10.54 -2.80
N ALA A 169 10.12 -9.65 -2.69
CA ALA A 169 9.49 -9.31 -1.42
C ALA A 169 8.59 -10.45 -0.92
N GLY A 170 8.56 -10.64 0.38
CA GLY A 170 7.65 -11.59 1.02
C GLY A 170 6.19 -11.15 0.91
N VAL A 171 5.29 -12.13 0.94
CA VAL A 171 3.85 -11.90 1.00
C VAL A 171 3.28 -12.79 2.08
N ASN A 172 2.77 -12.19 3.16
CA ASN A 172 2.26 -12.89 4.34
C ASN A 172 0.77 -12.61 4.52
N ILE A 173 -0.05 -13.31 3.73
CA ILE A 173 -1.50 -13.17 3.78
C ILE A 173 -2.07 -14.30 4.63
N THR A 174 -2.60 -13.96 5.79
CA THR A 174 -3.28 -14.90 6.71
C THR A 174 -4.77 -15.01 6.38
N GLN A 175 -5.36 -13.94 5.86
CA GLN A 175 -6.75 -13.89 5.45
C GLN A 175 -6.90 -13.36 4.03
N VAL A 176 -7.42 -14.18 3.14
CA VAL A 176 -7.73 -13.83 1.76
C VAL A 176 -9.23 -13.89 1.55
N GLY A 177 -9.78 -12.89 0.88
CA GLY A 177 -11.20 -12.88 0.59
C GLY A 177 -11.57 -11.93 -0.53
N ASN A 178 -12.75 -12.15 -1.11
CA ASN A 178 -13.32 -11.30 -2.13
C ASN A 178 -14.39 -10.36 -1.51
N PHE A 179 -13.98 -9.70 -0.45
CA PHE A 179 -14.85 -8.90 0.41
C PHE A 179 -14.91 -7.43 0.01
N TYR A 180 -13.86 -6.90 -0.62
CA TYR A 180 -13.83 -5.53 -1.10
C TYR A 180 -13.68 -5.47 -2.61
N LYS A 181 -14.57 -4.71 -3.24
CA LYS A 181 -14.50 -4.34 -4.66
C LYS A 181 -14.55 -2.84 -4.75
N ALA A 182 -13.67 -2.26 -5.56
CA ALA A 182 -13.68 -0.81 -5.77
C ALA A 182 -15.07 -0.36 -6.26
N PRO A 183 -15.73 0.59 -5.56
CA PRO A 183 -17.08 1.02 -5.89
C PRO A 183 -17.16 1.96 -7.09
N TYR A 184 -16.04 2.15 -7.80
CA TYR A 184 -15.90 3.07 -8.92
C TYR A 184 -15.24 2.39 -10.13
N LYS A 185 -15.36 3.01 -11.28
CA LYS A 185 -14.66 2.56 -12.49
C LYS A 185 -13.23 3.06 -12.49
N PHE A 186 -12.30 2.18 -12.73
CA PHE A 186 -10.87 2.50 -12.88
C PHE A 186 -10.26 1.70 -14.04
N LYS A 187 -9.10 2.13 -14.48
CA LYS A 187 -8.33 1.46 -15.52
C LYS A 187 -6.93 1.19 -15.00
N LEU A 188 -6.53 -0.07 -15.04
CA LEU A 188 -5.17 -0.45 -14.69
C LEU A 188 -4.20 -0.05 -15.80
N THR A 189 -3.09 0.56 -15.42
CA THR A 189 -1.92 0.69 -16.27
C THR A 189 -1.26 -0.69 -16.40
N PRO A 190 -0.88 -1.12 -17.61
CA PRO A 190 -0.12 -2.36 -17.77
C PRO A 190 1.12 -2.39 -16.87
N LEU A 191 1.34 -3.50 -16.19
CA LEU A 191 2.35 -3.63 -15.13
C LEU A 191 3.75 -3.14 -15.57
N LEU A 192 4.19 -3.49 -16.78
CA LEU A 192 5.48 -3.02 -17.34
C LEU A 192 5.60 -1.51 -17.49
N LEU A 193 4.48 -0.79 -17.57
CA LEU A 193 4.46 0.65 -17.71
C LEU A 193 4.34 1.37 -16.37
N VAL A 194 4.05 0.66 -15.28
CA VAL A 194 3.87 1.28 -13.95
C VAL A 194 5.13 2.01 -13.52
N GLU A 195 6.26 1.33 -13.48
CA GLU A 195 7.51 1.96 -13.04
C GLU A 195 7.91 3.17 -13.89
N PRO A 196 8.01 3.09 -15.22
CA PRO A 196 8.43 4.25 -16.02
C PRO A 196 7.43 5.41 -15.94
N LEU A 197 6.12 5.13 -15.95
CA LEU A 197 5.10 6.19 -15.87
C LEU A 197 5.08 6.85 -14.50
N VAL A 198 5.16 6.07 -13.43
CA VAL A 198 5.18 6.58 -12.07
C VAL A 198 6.42 7.44 -11.84
N LYS A 199 7.62 6.97 -12.17
CA LYS A 199 8.86 7.74 -12.01
C LYS A 199 8.87 9.04 -12.83
N LEU A 200 8.20 9.06 -13.97
CA LEU A 200 8.09 10.25 -14.80
C LEU A 200 7.04 11.24 -14.28
N GLY A 201 5.93 10.73 -13.74
CA GLY A 201 4.74 11.52 -13.41
C GLY A 201 4.66 12.04 -11.98
N VAL A 202 5.37 11.42 -11.01
CA VAL A 202 5.27 11.82 -9.61
C VAL A 202 6.06 13.09 -9.29
N GLY A 203 5.59 13.82 -8.28
CA GLY A 203 6.26 14.98 -7.71
C GLY A 203 5.60 16.31 -8.06
N VAL A 204 5.99 17.33 -7.31
CA VAL A 204 5.42 18.68 -7.40
C VAL A 204 5.57 19.27 -8.81
N GLY A 205 4.48 19.78 -9.36
CA GLY A 205 4.48 20.49 -10.63
C GLY A 205 4.55 19.61 -11.87
N LYS A 206 4.30 18.30 -11.74
CA LYS A 206 4.33 17.37 -12.89
C LYS A 206 2.95 16.88 -13.35
N ILE A 207 1.88 17.38 -12.74
CA ILE A 207 0.49 17.11 -13.13
C ILE A 207 -0.09 18.36 -13.75
#